data_33a54bd2f92f10c1a787582aa908e244
#
_entry.id   33a54bd2f92f10c1a787582aa908e244
#
_cell.length_a   1.000
_cell.length_b   1.000
_cell.length_c   1.000
_cell.angle_alpha   90.00
_cell.angle_beta   90.00
_cell.angle_gamma   90.00
#
_symmetry.space_group_name_H-M   'P 1'
#
loop_
_entity.id
_entity.type
_entity.pdbx_description
1 polymer ?
#
loop_
_entity_poly.entity_id
_entity_poly.type
_entity_poly.pdbx_seq_one_letter_code
_entity_poly.pdbx_strand_id
1 'polypeptide(L)'
;MSKHKFLVAVAVAIGVAAGIPGSHRVAAQPGEHGGPGEHGGGKEPPGKPEVVELNLTPSSAQLAACMPDARVDVTVRLTTDLRGFDVFHVHATGLPPNTTFTTFLIEQAGPPFGAAEYIGDFTSDDHGKADNTFRLIVAEAFASTLVDGQRVRVDLNQVGAWFADPTGDDFCLGPNSPVTPFDGDTEAGVQAFNSANTTPLPPP
;
A
#
# COMPACT_ATOMS: atom_id res chain seq x y z
N MET A 1 10.33 -35.28 6.54
CA MET A 1 9.89 -34.08 5.80
C MET A 1 9.22 -33.14 6.78
N SER A 2 9.93 -32.15 7.25
CA SER A 2 9.47 -31.22 8.29
C SER A 2 8.71 -30.07 7.63
N LYS A 3 7.42 -29.96 7.96
CA LYS A 3 6.58 -28.84 7.46
C LYS A 3 6.81 -27.64 8.38
N HIS A 4 7.60 -26.69 7.94
CA HIS A 4 7.71 -25.40 8.64
C HIS A 4 6.51 -24.55 8.26
N LYS A 5 5.60 -24.38 9.22
CA LYS A 5 4.51 -23.44 9.11
C LYS A 5 5.06 -22.03 9.42
N PHE A 6 5.17 -21.19 8.42
CA PHE A 6 5.42 -19.77 8.63
C PHE A 6 4.10 -19.11 9.07
N LEU A 7 4.08 -18.63 10.28
CA LEU A 7 2.97 -17.85 10.81
C LEU A 7 3.28 -16.38 10.51
N VAL A 8 2.57 -15.80 9.56
CA VAL A 8 2.57 -14.34 9.35
C VAL A 8 1.53 -13.76 10.31
N ALA A 9 1.96 -13.07 11.34
CA ALA A 9 1.08 -12.41 12.29
C ALA A 9 0.85 -10.97 11.83
N VAL A 10 -0.33 -10.69 11.31
CA VAL A 10 -0.82 -9.32 11.12
C VAL A 10 -1.29 -8.80 12.47
N ALA A 11 -0.60 -7.82 13.04
CA ALA A 11 -1.01 -7.17 14.27
C ALA A 11 -1.77 -5.88 13.94
N VAL A 12 -3.09 -5.93 14.02
CA VAL A 12 -3.92 -4.73 14.05
C VAL A 12 -3.80 -4.12 15.45
N ALA A 13 -3.09 -3.00 15.57
CA ALA A 13 -2.99 -2.25 16.81
C ALA A 13 -4.16 -1.25 16.91
N ILE A 14 -5.21 -1.62 17.66
CA ILE A 14 -6.24 -0.68 18.10
C ILE A 14 -5.70 0.06 19.32
N GLY A 15 -5.28 1.30 19.12
CA GLY A 15 -4.83 2.19 20.19
C GLY A 15 -6.02 2.77 20.96
N VAL A 16 -6.27 2.30 22.19
CA VAL A 16 -7.17 2.96 23.14
C VAL A 16 -6.37 4.01 23.92
N ALA A 17 -6.66 5.26 23.68
CA ALA A 17 -6.11 6.37 24.46
C ALA A 17 -6.86 6.48 25.79
N ALA A 18 -6.20 6.14 26.90
CA ALA A 18 -6.66 6.43 28.27
C ALA A 18 -6.16 7.78 28.69
N GLY A 19 -7.07 8.73 28.96
CA GLY A 19 -6.78 10.06 29.44
C GLY A 19 -6.29 10.04 30.89
N ILE A 20 -5.30 10.89 31.17
CA ILE A 20 -4.84 11.23 32.54
C ILE A 20 -5.11 12.72 32.79
N PRO A 21 -5.86 13.09 33.83
CA PRO A 21 -5.98 14.50 34.22
C PRO A 21 -4.85 14.89 35.17
N GLY A 22 -4.04 15.83 34.79
CA GLY A 22 -3.00 16.42 35.64
C GLY A 22 -3.00 17.95 35.56
N SER A 23 -3.72 18.61 36.49
CA SER A 23 -3.72 20.05 36.65
C SER A 23 -2.45 20.48 37.34
N HIS A 24 -1.62 21.30 36.70
CA HIS A 24 -0.68 22.16 37.39
C HIS A 24 -0.89 23.60 36.97
N ARG A 25 -1.42 24.40 37.92
CA ARG A 25 -1.40 25.88 37.88
C ARG A 25 0.00 26.36 38.14
N VAL A 26 0.56 27.13 37.23
CA VAL A 26 1.72 27.99 37.50
C VAL A 26 1.28 29.45 37.38
N ALA A 27 1.63 30.19 38.41
CA ALA A 27 1.24 31.56 38.61
C ALA A 27 1.86 32.54 37.58
N ALA A 28 1.11 33.56 37.25
CA ALA A 28 1.52 34.66 36.40
C ALA A 28 2.49 35.56 37.11
N GLN A 29 3.58 35.97 36.45
CA GLN A 29 4.32 37.19 36.74
C GLN A 29 4.09 38.21 35.62
N PRO A 30 3.86 39.50 35.96
CA PRO A 30 3.77 40.57 34.97
C PRO A 30 5.16 41.16 34.71
N GLY A 31 5.52 41.32 33.46
CA GLY A 31 6.78 41.93 33.03
C GLY A 31 6.74 42.33 31.55
N GLU A 32 6.50 43.60 31.36
CA GLU A 32 7.06 44.61 30.46
C GLU A 32 7.03 44.47 28.92
N HIS A 33 6.58 45.56 28.38
CA HIS A 33 6.48 46.06 27.01
C HIS A 33 7.65 45.69 26.07
N GLY A 34 7.33 45.13 24.91
CA GLY A 34 8.19 45.07 23.74
C GLY A 34 7.33 45.13 22.48
N GLY A 35 7.64 46.07 21.62
CA GLY A 35 6.85 46.60 20.52
C GLY A 35 6.35 45.62 19.44
N PRO A 36 5.57 46.12 18.47
CA PRO A 36 4.91 45.31 17.46
C PRO A 36 5.89 44.81 16.41
N GLY A 37 6.32 43.57 16.54
CA GLY A 37 6.97 42.82 15.46
C GLY A 37 5.89 42.16 14.61
N GLU A 38 5.58 42.77 13.47
CA GLU A 38 4.82 42.10 12.41
C GLU A 38 5.62 40.92 11.91
N HIS A 39 5.41 39.76 12.48
CA HIS A 39 5.69 38.50 11.79
C HIS A 39 4.40 38.05 11.13
N GLY A 40 4.15 38.61 9.95
CA GLY A 40 3.27 38.03 8.96
C GLY A 40 3.83 36.69 8.54
N GLY A 41 3.55 35.65 9.30
CA GLY A 41 3.68 34.26 8.88
C GLY A 41 2.61 34.01 7.81
N GLY A 42 2.88 34.41 6.57
CA GLY A 42 2.10 34.00 5.44
C GLY A 42 2.16 32.48 5.41
N LYS A 43 1.03 31.82 5.71
CA LYS A 43 0.89 30.41 5.39
C LYS A 43 1.13 30.30 3.88
N GLU A 44 2.22 29.67 3.52
CA GLU A 44 2.47 29.27 2.14
C GLU A 44 1.21 28.54 1.64
N PRO A 45 0.67 28.92 0.47
CA PRO A 45 -0.50 28.23 -0.06
C PRO A 45 -0.16 26.74 -0.12
N PRO A 46 -1.10 25.85 0.25
CA PRO A 46 -0.86 24.41 0.20
C PRO A 46 -0.33 24.05 -1.17
N GLY A 47 0.88 23.48 -1.22
CA GLY A 47 1.54 23.05 -2.44
C GLY A 47 0.59 22.15 -3.25
N LYS A 48 0.82 22.06 -4.56
CA LYS A 48 0.09 21.07 -5.37
C LYS A 48 0.38 19.70 -4.78
N PRO A 49 -0.64 18.81 -4.68
CA PRO A 49 -0.39 17.44 -4.23
C PRO A 49 0.66 16.80 -5.13
N GLU A 50 1.62 16.14 -4.51
CA GLU A 50 2.58 15.33 -5.23
C GLU A 50 1.86 14.17 -5.91
N VAL A 51 2.23 13.87 -7.15
CA VAL A 51 1.65 12.78 -7.93
C VAL A 51 2.77 11.82 -8.27
N VAL A 52 2.59 10.56 -7.87
CA VAL A 52 3.49 9.46 -8.20
C VAL A 52 2.79 8.54 -9.19
N GLU A 53 3.47 8.22 -10.28
CA GLU A 53 2.97 7.30 -11.31
C GLU A 53 3.83 6.04 -11.31
N LEU A 54 3.18 4.88 -11.24
CA LEU A 54 3.78 3.57 -11.30
C LEU A 54 3.17 2.80 -12.47
N ASN A 55 4.01 2.05 -13.17
CA ASN A 55 3.57 1.07 -14.15
C ASN A 55 3.89 -0.32 -13.60
N LEU A 56 2.86 -1.09 -13.25
CA LEU A 56 3.06 -2.44 -12.75
C LEU A 56 3.30 -3.39 -13.92
N THR A 57 4.32 -4.22 -13.79
CA THR A 57 4.67 -5.21 -14.82
C THR A 57 4.29 -6.62 -14.37
N PRO A 58 4.01 -7.55 -15.30
CA PRO A 58 3.79 -8.95 -14.95
C PRO A 58 4.94 -9.50 -14.11
N SER A 59 4.62 -10.21 -13.04
CA SER A 59 5.59 -10.68 -12.05
C SER A 59 6.49 -11.82 -12.55
N SER A 60 6.18 -12.40 -13.70
CA SER A 60 6.98 -13.46 -14.34
C SER A 60 6.93 -13.38 -15.85
N ALA A 61 7.95 -13.95 -16.50
CA ALA A 61 7.99 -14.06 -17.95
C ALA A 61 6.83 -14.90 -18.51
N GLN A 62 6.35 -15.90 -17.76
CA GLN A 62 5.21 -16.73 -18.17
C GLN A 62 3.90 -15.93 -18.17
N LEU A 63 3.67 -15.12 -17.13
CA LEU A 63 2.53 -14.20 -17.06
C LEU A 63 2.61 -13.13 -18.16
N ALA A 64 3.81 -12.58 -18.40
CA ALA A 64 4.00 -11.62 -19.49
C ALA A 64 3.69 -12.21 -20.86
N ALA A 65 4.05 -13.46 -21.10
CA ALA A 65 3.72 -14.17 -22.36
C ALA A 65 2.24 -14.50 -22.48
N CYS A 66 1.58 -14.78 -21.34
CA CYS A 66 0.15 -15.11 -21.30
C CYS A 66 -0.74 -13.85 -21.44
N MET A 67 -0.31 -12.73 -20.88
CA MET A 67 -1.03 -11.44 -20.90
C MET A 67 -0.18 -10.35 -21.59
N PRO A 68 0.14 -10.51 -22.89
CA PRO A 68 1.09 -9.63 -23.58
C PRO A 68 0.59 -8.18 -23.72
N ASP A 69 -0.72 -7.99 -23.70
CA ASP A 69 -1.37 -6.70 -23.85
C ASP A 69 -1.74 -6.04 -22.51
N ALA A 70 -1.47 -6.74 -21.40
CA ALA A 70 -1.79 -6.22 -20.07
C ALA A 70 -0.98 -4.94 -19.76
N ARG A 71 -1.70 -3.92 -19.29
CA ARG A 71 -1.16 -2.66 -18.80
C ARG A 71 -1.88 -2.34 -17.49
N VAL A 72 -1.11 -2.06 -16.46
CA VAL A 72 -1.64 -1.67 -15.15
C VAL A 72 -0.89 -0.43 -14.69
N ASP A 73 -1.55 0.71 -14.80
CA ASP A 73 -1.03 2.00 -14.39
C ASP A 73 -1.64 2.39 -13.04
N VAL A 74 -0.80 2.83 -12.13
CA VAL A 74 -1.19 3.31 -10.81
C VAL A 74 -0.78 4.77 -10.68
N THR A 75 -1.73 5.62 -10.34
CA THR A 75 -1.48 7.02 -10.00
C THR A 75 -1.79 7.25 -8.52
N VAL A 76 -0.80 7.66 -7.76
CA VAL A 76 -0.96 8.02 -6.35
C VAL A 76 -0.89 9.54 -6.20
N ARG A 77 -1.94 10.14 -5.64
CA ARG A 77 -1.95 11.56 -5.27
C ARG A 77 -1.78 11.68 -3.78
N LEU A 78 -0.61 12.18 -3.37
CA LEU A 78 -0.26 12.37 -1.97
C LEU A 78 -0.97 13.60 -1.43
N THR A 79 -2.03 13.39 -0.68
CA THR A 79 -2.89 14.45 -0.14
C THR A 79 -3.17 14.28 1.35
N THR A 80 -2.44 13.41 2.04
CA THR A 80 -2.66 13.11 3.46
C THR A 80 -2.64 14.37 4.31
N ASP A 81 -1.66 15.26 4.15
CA ASP A 81 -1.55 16.53 4.88
C ASP A 81 -2.71 17.49 4.64
N LEU A 82 -3.37 17.37 3.49
CA LEU A 82 -4.47 18.25 3.09
C LEU A 82 -5.83 17.69 3.45
N ARG A 83 -5.99 16.37 3.40
CA ARG A 83 -7.29 15.67 3.43
C ARG A 83 -7.37 14.55 4.45
N GLY A 84 -6.24 14.15 5.06
CA GLY A 84 -6.14 13.00 5.95
C GLY A 84 -6.08 11.65 5.22
N PHE A 85 -5.98 11.64 3.90
CA PHE A 85 -5.79 10.45 3.08
C PHE A 85 -5.16 10.79 1.73
N ASP A 86 -4.55 9.79 1.12
CA ASP A 86 -4.08 9.81 -0.26
C ASP A 86 -5.10 9.14 -1.19
N VAL A 87 -4.96 9.40 -2.47
CA VAL A 87 -5.81 8.80 -3.52
C VAL A 87 -4.95 7.87 -4.36
N PHE A 88 -5.26 6.59 -4.32
CA PHE A 88 -4.63 5.55 -5.10
C PHE A 88 -5.59 5.13 -6.21
N HIS A 89 -5.21 5.37 -7.45
CA HIS A 89 -6.02 5.09 -8.64
C HIS A 89 -5.34 4.04 -9.49
N VAL A 90 -6.07 2.97 -9.81
CA VAL A 90 -5.66 1.90 -10.71
C VAL A 90 -6.41 2.06 -12.02
N HIS A 91 -5.67 2.14 -13.12
CA HIS A 91 -6.20 2.04 -14.47
C HIS A 91 -5.55 0.86 -15.18
N ALA A 92 -6.34 -0.11 -15.63
CA ALA A 92 -5.82 -1.30 -16.26
C ALA A 92 -6.54 -1.65 -17.56
N THR A 93 -5.79 -2.22 -18.50
CA THR A 93 -6.30 -2.70 -19.80
C THR A 93 -5.60 -3.99 -20.21
N GLY A 94 -6.23 -4.76 -21.11
CA GLY A 94 -5.65 -6.01 -21.63
C GLY A 94 -5.56 -7.13 -20.60
N LEU A 95 -6.34 -7.03 -19.52
CA LEU A 95 -6.45 -8.05 -18.49
C LEU A 95 -7.38 -9.20 -18.96
N PRO A 96 -7.30 -10.38 -18.34
CA PRO A 96 -8.33 -11.41 -18.50
C PRO A 96 -9.69 -10.84 -18.12
N PRO A 97 -10.75 -11.11 -18.87
CA PRO A 97 -12.09 -10.59 -18.56
C PRO A 97 -12.63 -11.13 -17.23
N ASN A 98 -13.41 -10.28 -16.53
CA ASN A 98 -14.09 -10.64 -15.29
C ASN A 98 -13.17 -11.26 -14.23
N THR A 99 -11.93 -10.78 -14.16
CA THR A 99 -10.92 -11.30 -13.23
C THR A 99 -10.67 -10.27 -12.14
N THR A 100 -10.72 -10.73 -10.90
CA THR A 100 -10.45 -9.89 -9.71
C THR A 100 -8.99 -10.01 -9.30
N PHE A 101 -8.41 -8.87 -8.97
CA PHE A 101 -7.05 -8.75 -8.46
C PHE A 101 -7.07 -8.05 -7.09
N THR A 102 -6.35 -8.63 -6.14
CA THR A 102 -6.16 -8.07 -4.81
C THR A 102 -4.85 -7.28 -4.77
N THR A 103 -4.90 -6.03 -4.34
CA THR A 103 -3.77 -5.09 -4.38
C THR A 103 -3.25 -4.79 -2.98
N PHE A 104 -1.92 -4.74 -2.85
CA PHE A 104 -1.22 -4.47 -1.60
C PHE A 104 -0.13 -3.42 -1.78
N LEU A 105 0.09 -2.61 -0.72
CA LEU A 105 1.40 -2.02 -0.47
C LEU A 105 2.29 -3.09 0.16
N ILE A 106 3.53 -3.20 -0.29
CA ILE A 106 4.45 -4.27 0.13
C ILE A 106 5.85 -3.72 0.39
N GLU A 107 6.58 -4.38 1.26
CA GLU A 107 7.98 -4.05 1.56
C GLU A 107 8.90 -4.36 0.37
N GLN A 108 8.69 -5.50 -0.30
CA GLN A 108 9.48 -5.94 -1.44
C GLN A 108 8.58 -6.36 -2.59
N ALA A 109 8.91 -5.90 -3.80
CA ALA A 109 8.09 -6.16 -4.99
C ALA A 109 8.02 -7.64 -5.39
N GLY A 110 8.99 -8.45 -5.00
CA GLY A 110 9.06 -9.90 -5.24
C GLY A 110 9.28 -10.71 -3.97
N PRO A 111 9.19 -12.07 -4.09
CA PRO A 111 9.39 -12.94 -2.93
C PRO A 111 10.81 -12.87 -2.33
N PRO A 112 10.94 -12.92 -0.99
CA PRO A 112 9.85 -12.86 -0.01
C PRO A 112 9.31 -11.44 0.07
N PHE A 113 7.99 -11.27 -0.01
CA PHE A 113 7.35 -9.95 -0.12
C PHE A 113 7.53 -9.07 1.13
N GLY A 114 7.90 -9.67 2.25
CA GLY A 114 8.00 -9.00 3.53
C GLY A 114 6.64 -8.62 4.11
N ALA A 115 6.57 -7.45 4.73
CA ALA A 115 5.32 -6.93 5.24
C ALA A 115 4.43 -6.42 4.10
N ALA A 116 3.11 -6.52 4.29
CA ALA A 116 2.12 -6.10 3.32
C ALA A 116 0.92 -5.43 3.99
N GLU A 117 0.31 -4.47 3.31
CA GLU A 117 -0.93 -3.81 3.69
C GLU A 117 -1.93 -3.89 2.53
N TYR A 118 -3.13 -4.38 2.81
CA TYR A 118 -4.20 -4.50 1.82
C TYR A 118 -4.74 -3.13 1.42
N ILE A 119 -4.78 -2.86 0.12
CA ILE A 119 -5.34 -1.63 -0.46
C ILE A 119 -6.80 -1.85 -0.84
N GLY A 120 -7.09 -2.91 -1.56
CA GLY A 120 -8.40 -3.23 -2.09
C GLY A 120 -8.34 -4.10 -3.33
N ASP A 121 -9.51 -4.48 -3.81
CA ASP A 121 -9.67 -5.29 -5.01
C ASP A 121 -10.09 -4.43 -6.19
N PHE A 122 -9.60 -4.78 -7.37
CA PHE A 122 -10.17 -4.30 -8.63
C PHE A 122 -10.51 -5.47 -9.54
N THR A 123 -11.60 -5.33 -10.30
CA THR A 123 -12.06 -6.37 -11.20
C THR A 123 -12.11 -5.83 -12.62
N SER A 124 -11.56 -6.58 -13.55
CA SER A 124 -11.68 -6.28 -14.98
C SER A 124 -13.09 -6.54 -15.48
N ASP A 125 -13.55 -5.70 -16.38
CA ASP A 125 -14.81 -5.90 -17.10
C ASP A 125 -14.70 -7.03 -18.16
N ASP A 126 -15.76 -7.22 -18.93
CA ASP A 126 -15.83 -8.19 -20.03
C ASP A 126 -14.88 -7.86 -21.21
N HIS A 127 -14.31 -6.65 -21.22
CA HIS A 127 -13.34 -6.17 -22.21
C HIS A 127 -11.89 -6.14 -21.65
N GLY A 128 -11.69 -6.68 -20.44
CA GLY A 128 -10.38 -6.70 -19.78
C GLY A 128 -9.89 -5.32 -19.29
N LYS A 129 -10.81 -4.42 -18.94
CA LYS A 129 -10.49 -3.09 -18.41
C LYS A 129 -10.91 -2.98 -16.96
N ALA A 130 -10.12 -2.25 -16.18
CA ALA A 130 -10.47 -1.87 -14.82
C ALA A 130 -10.11 -0.41 -14.56
N ASP A 131 -10.93 0.26 -13.74
CA ASP A 131 -10.72 1.64 -13.30
C ASP A 131 -11.24 1.75 -11.85
N ASN A 132 -10.33 1.77 -10.89
CA ASN A 132 -10.67 1.74 -9.47
C ASN A 132 -9.91 2.83 -8.70
N THR A 133 -10.57 3.40 -7.70
CA THR A 133 -9.97 4.43 -6.83
C THR A 133 -10.14 4.03 -5.38
N PHE A 134 -9.03 4.03 -4.65
CA PHE A 134 -8.96 3.75 -3.22
C PHE A 134 -8.51 5.01 -2.47
N ARG A 135 -8.89 5.09 -1.18
CA ARG A 135 -8.48 6.16 -0.26
C ARG A 135 -7.83 5.51 0.94
N LEU A 136 -6.54 5.78 1.13
CA LEU A 136 -5.72 5.20 2.17
C LEU A 136 -4.56 6.14 2.49
N ILE A 137 -3.72 5.82 3.44
CA ILE A 137 -2.46 6.52 3.69
C ILE A 137 -1.35 5.77 2.97
N VAL A 138 -0.76 6.37 1.95
CA VAL A 138 0.33 5.77 1.15
C VAL A 138 1.68 6.35 1.54
N ALA A 139 1.79 7.67 1.64
CA ALA A 139 3.06 8.36 1.90
C ALA A 139 3.74 7.93 3.20
N GLU A 140 2.94 7.49 4.18
CA GLU A 140 3.42 7.09 5.51
C GLU A 140 3.14 5.61 5.80
N ALA A 141 2.89 4.80 4.76
CA ALA A 141 2.60 3.39 4.94
C ALA A 141 3.83 2.64 5.44
N PHE A 142 3.70 2.01 6.60
CA PHE A 142 4.75 1.22 7.20
C PHE A 142 4.18 0.04 7.98
N ALA A 143 5.01 -0.97 8.16
CA ALA A 143 4.74 -2.07 9.07
C ALA A 143 5.83 -2.16 10.14
N SER A 144 5.61 -3.03 11.10
CA SER A 144 6.57 -3.35 12.15
C SER A 144 6.82 -4.84 12.15
N THR A 145 8.05 -5.24 11.88
CA THR A 145 8.49 -6.63 11.92
C THR A 145 9.43 -6.89 13.09
N LEU A 146 9.71 -8.15 13.39
CA LEU A 146 10.69 -8.55 14.40
C LEU A 146 11.96 -9.06 13.71
N VAL A 147 13.07 -8.38 13.98
CA VAL A 147 14.42 -8.82 13.59
C VAL A 147 15.21 -9.08 14.87
N ASP A 148 15.67 -10.30 15.06
CA ASP A 148 16.42 -10.71 16.28
C ASP A 148 15.70 -10.34 17.60
N GLY A 149 14.36 -10.43 17.60
CA GLY A 149 13.53 -10.09 18.75
C GLY A 149 13.29 -8.60 18.98
N GLN A 150 13.84 -7.73 18.14
CA GLN A 150 13.60 -6.28 18.17
C GLN A 150 12.54 -5.90 17.13
N ARG A 151 11.65 -4.97 17.49
CA ARG A 151 10.73 -4.38 16.52
C ARG A 151 11.47 -3.40 15.62
N VAL A 152 11.37 -3.62 14.31
CA VAL A 152 11.96 -2.75 13.29
C VAL A 152 10.83 -2.24 12.41
N ARG A 153 10.85 -0.93 12.09
CA ARG A 153 9.98 -0.33 11.09
C ARG A 153 10.46 -0.76 9.71
N VAL A 154 9.52 -1.09 8.84
CA VAL A 154 9.74 -1.32 7.41
C VAL A 154 8.75 -0.50 6.62
N ASP A 155 9.21 0.18 5.58
CA ASP A 155 8.36 1.01 4.74
C ASP A 155 7.70 0.15 3.67
N LEU A 156 6.42 0.42 3.38
CA LEU A 156 5.63 -0.27 2.37
C LEU A 156 5.57 0.61 1.13
N ASN A 157 6.64 0.62 0.36
CA ASN A 157 6.84 1.53 -0.75
C ASN A 157 6.80 0.87 -2.13
N GLN A 158 6.42 -0.39 -2.19
CA GLN A 158 6.18 -1.14 -3.42
C GLN A 158 4.70 -1.50 -3.54
N VAL A 159 4.26 -1.78 -4.75
CA VAL A 159 2.89 -2.21 -5.04
C VAL A 159 2.91 -3.59 -5.69
N GLY A 160 2.00 -4.44 -5.26
CA GLY A 160 1.77 -5.73 -5.89
C GLY A 160 0.28 -6.01 -6.05
N ALA A 161 -0.08 -6.73 -7.10
CA ALA A 161 -1.43 -7.22 -7.34
C ALA A 161 -1.39 -8.74 -7.58
N TRP A 162 -2.27 -9.47 -6.91
CA TRP A 162 -2.41 -10.92 -7.00
C TRP A 162 -3.73 -11.28 -7.65
N PHE A 163 -3.81 -12.43 -8.30
CA PHE A 163 -5.12 -12.99 -8.62
C PHE A 163 -5.86 -13.26 -7.31
N ALA A 164 -7.05 -12.66 -7.13
CA ALA A 164 -7.80 -12.79 -5.88
C ALA A 164 -8.29 -14.24 -5.64
N ASP A 165 -8.63 -14.95 -6.72
CA ASP A 165 -8.98 -16.36 -6.67
C ASP A 165 -7.75 -17.22 -6.95
N PRO A 166 -7.45 -18.26 -6.15
CA PRO A 166 -6.35 -19.21 -6.40
C PRO A 166 -6.37 -19.88 -7.76
N THR A 167 -7.55 -20.01 -8.37
CA THR A 167 -7.72 -20.57 -9.71
C THR A 167 -7.71 -19.53 -10.82
N GLY A 168 -7.64 -18.26 -10.44
CA GLY A 168 -7.68 -17.14 -11.39
C GLY A 168 -6.47 -17.06 -12.32
N ASP A 169 -5.39 -17.74 -12.00
CA ASP A 169 -4.18 -17.83 -12.81
C ASP A 169 -4.06 -19.13 -13.64
N ASP A 170 -4.99 -20.06 -13.50
CA ASP A 170 -4.96 -21.36 -14.16
C ASP A 170 -4.88 -21.28 -15.70
N PHE A 171 -5.47 -20.24 -16.28
CA PHE A 171 -5.41 -20.03 -17.73
C PHE A 171 -4.00 -19.72 -18.24
N CYS A 172 -3.13 -19.20 -17.36
CA CYS A 172 -1.72 -18.90 -17.66
C CYS A 172 -0.77 -19.99 -17.18
N LEU A 173 -0.98 -20.47 -15.96
CA LEU A 173 -0.02 -21.30 -15.24
C LEU A 173 -0.46 -22.75 -15.14
N GLY A 174 -1.71 -23.02 -15.45
CA GLY A 174 -2.34 -24.34 -15.31
C GLY A 174 -2.80 -24.61 -13.87
N PRO A 175 -3.63 -25.64 -13.69
CA PRO A 175 -4.16 -26.01 -12.39
C PRO A 175 -3.02 -26.43 -11.45
N ASN A 176 -3.17 -26.11 -10.17
CA ASN A 176 -2.18 -26.34 -9.10
C ASN A 176 -0.99 -25.37 -9.12
N SER A 177 -1.14 -24.16 -9.65
CA SER A 177 -0.21 -23.06 -9.40
C SER A 177 -0.06 -22.83 -7.89
N PRO A 178 1.08 -22.25 -7.42
CA PRO A 178 1.25 -21.93 -6.01
C PRO A 178 0.19 -20.93 -5.55
N VAL A 179 -0.41 -21.18 -4.39
CA VAL A 179 -1.29 -20.21 -3.72
C VAL A 179 -0.50 -19.33 -2.78
N THR A 180 -0.93 -18.08 -2.64
CA THR A 180 -0.37 -17.11 -1.69
C THR A 180 -1.31 -17.02 -0.50
N PRO A 181 -0.90 -17.46 0.72
CA PRO A 181 -1.72 -17.29 1.92
C PRO A 181 -1.64 -15.83 2.38
N PHE A 182 -2.79 -15.17 2.45
CA PHE A 182 -2.95 -13.89 3.09
C PHE A 182 -3.75 -14.06 4.39
N ASP A 183 -3.20 -13.59 5.50
CA ASP A 183 -3.77 -13.38 6.85
C ASP A 183 -4.90 -14.30 7.35
N GLY A 184 -5.07 -15.47 6.77
CA GLY A 184 -5.82 -16.58 7.35
C GLY A 184 -7.27 -16.72 6.95
N ASP A 185 -7.85 -15.82 6.17
CA ASP A 185 -9.25 -15.97 5.73
C ASP A 185 -9.37 -16.55 4.33
N THR A 186 -8.49 -16.18 3.42
CA THR A 186 -8.48 -16.68 2.04
C THR A 186 -7.07 -16.87 1.51
N GLU A 187 -6.94 -17.73 0.51
CA GLU A 187 -5.74 -17.86 -0.29
C GLU A 187 -5.96 -17.10 -1.60
N ALA A 188 -4.95 -16.38 -2.05
CA ALA A 188 -4.91 -15.80 -3.39
C ALA A 188 -4.11 -16.68 -4.34
N GLY A 189 -4.23 -16.45 -5.63
CA GLY A 189 -3.36 -17.04 -6.63
C GLY A 189 -1.94 -16.45 -6.56
N VAL A 190 -1.18 -16.54 -7.62
CA VAL A 190 0.15 -15.94 -7.68
C VAL A 190 0.08 -14.42 -7.80
N GLN A 191 1.17 -13.74 -7.47
CA GLN A 191 1.34 -12.34 -7.80
C GLN A 191 1.28 -12.16 -9.33
N ALA A 192 0.30 -11.39 -9.80
CA ALA A 192 0.12 -11.12 -11.22
C ALA A 192 1.02 -10.00 -11.71
N PHE A 193 1.09 -8.90 -10.95
CA PHE A 193 1.81 -7.69 -11.31
C PHE A 193 2.55 -7.13 -10.10
N ASN A 194 3.64 -6.39 -10.36
CA ASN A 194 4.38 -5.67 -9.33
C ASN A 194 5.06 -4.41 -9.86
N SER A 195 5.53 -3.56 -8.94
CA SER A 195 6.22 -2.30 -9.21
C SER A 195 7.74 -2.41 -9.28
N ALA A 196 8.33 -3.60 -9.42
CA ALA A 196 9.78 -3.81 -9.37
C ALA A 196 10.59 -2.96 -10.36
N ASN A 197 9.97 -2.57 -11.47
CA ASN A 197 10.63 -1.78 -12.53
C ASN A 197 10.40 -0.27 -12.40
N THR A 198 9.77 0.19 -11.33
CA THR A 198 9.49 1.60 -11.10
C THR A 198 10.25 2.12 -9.88
N THR A 199 10.36 3.44 -9.78
CA THR A 199 10.85 4.06 -8.55
C THR A 199 9.87 3.73 -7.43
N PRO A 200 10.34 3.27 -6.26
CA PRO A 200 9.47 3.06 -5.11
C PRO A 200 8.68 4.31 -4.76
N LEU A 201 7.53 4.12 -4.13
CA LEU A 201 6.79 5.24 -3.52
C LEU A 201 7.72 5.96 -2.54
N PRO A 202 7.62 7.30 -2.43
CA PRO A 202 8.49 8.03 -1.53
C PRO A 202 8.32 7.49 -0.11
N PRO A 203 9.45 7.33 0.62
CA PRO A 203 9.38 6.99 2.05
C PRO A 203 8.76 8.16 2.80
N PRO A 204 8.16 7.91 3.96
CA PRO A 204 7.63 8.95 4.83
C PRO A 204 8.70 9.83 5.42
#